data_b14e1a4fed4c9d6536b22db3cccc169a
#
_entry.id   b14e1a4fed4c9d6536b22db3cccc169a
#
_cell.length_a   1.000
_cell.length_b   1.000
_cell.length_c   1.000
_cell.angle_alpha   90.00
_cell.angle_beta   90.00
_cell.angle_gamma   90.00
#
_symmetry.space_group_name_H-M   'P 1'
#
loop_
_entity.id
_entity.type
_entity.pdbx_description
1 polymer ?
#
loop_
_entity_poly.entity_id
_entity_poly.type
_entity_poly.pdbx_seq_one_letter_code
_entity_poly.pdbx_strand_id
1 'polypeptide(L)'
;MKRKIDFLIVALFAVVLFASCERVAPNYAGVLMENYGKQGKEDFKIVSGKVSTWELGTELFQVPLFDQRGEFAEAVTLKAADNTEFKARPTYSYKVIKNRAIDVVFDNKHIGRGSDFMSSLEDNILEPRIMI
;
A
#
# COMPACT_ATOMS: atom_id res chain seq x y z
N MET A 1 -41.50 15.47 -16.39
CA MET A 1 -40.16 15.09 -16.84
C MET A 1 -39.04 15.78 -16.04
N LYS A 2 -39.10 17.07 -15.81
CA LYS A 2 -38.04 17.79 -15.03
C LYS A 2 -37.81 17.17 -13.63
N ARG A 3 -38.85 16.89 -12.86
CA ARG A 3 -38.74 16.30 -11.50
C ARG A 3 -38.07 14.93 -11.46
N LYS A 4 -38.21 14.11 -12.51
CA LYS A 4 -37.56 12.79 -12.58
C LYS A 4 -36.04 12.92 -12.91
N ILE A 5 -35.70 13.93 -13.72
CA ILE A 5 -34.31 14.24 -14.07
C ILE A 5 -33.59 14.79 -12.87
N ASP A 6 -34.24 15.71 -12.12
CA ASP A 6 -33.66 16.28 -10.89
C ASP A 6 -33.39 15.22 -9.83
N PHE A 7 -34.34 14.27 -9.66
CA PHE A 7 -34.15 13.15 -8.74
C PHE A 7 -33.01 12.20 -9.17
N LEU A 8 -32.88 11.97 -10.46
CA LEU A 8 -31.83 11.10 -11.02
C LEU A 8 -30.44 11.74 -10.85
N ILE A 9 -30.33 13.06 -11.02
CA ILE A 9 -29.10 13.82 -10.80
C ILE A 9 -28.70 13.79 -9.34
N VAL A 10 -29.65 14.01 -8.42
CA VAL A 10 -29.39 13.97 -6.97
C VAL A 10 -28.98 12.56 -6.53
N ALA A 11 -29.63 11.52 -7.04
CA ALA A 11 -29.26 10.13 -6.75
C ALA A 11 -27.86 9.79 -7.26
N LEU A 12 -27.51 10.23 -8.46
CA LEU A 12 -26.18 10.04 -9.04
C LEU A 12 -25.11 10.75 -8.22
N PHE A 13 -25.39 11.97 -7.78
CA PHE A 13 -24.48 12.76 -6.93
C PHE A 13 -24.27 12.12 -5.56
N ALA A 14 -25.32 11.57 -4.96
CA ALA A 14 -25.25 10.83 -3.70
C ALA A 14 -24.37 9.58 -3.82
N VAL A 15 -24.48 8.82 -4.91
CA VAL A 15 -23.65 7.62 -5.16
C VAL A 15 -22.17 7.99 -5.25
N VAL A 16 -21.83 9.10 -5.93
CA VAL A 16 -20.45 9.57 -6.05
C VAL A 16 -19.87 9.97 -4.69
N LEU A 17 -20.66 10.60 -3.82
CA LEU A 17 -20.21 10.99 -2.47
C LEU A 17 -19.94 9.78 -1.57
N PHE A 18 -20.73 8.70 -1.70
CA PHE A 18 -20.49 7.48 -0.92
C PHE A 18 -19.30 6.65 -1.40
N ALA A 19 -18.93 6.77 -2.67
CA ALA A 19 -17.81 6.04 -3.25
C ALA A 19 -16.43 6.61 -2.88
N SER A 20 -16.37 7.81 -2.29
CA SER A 20 -15.12 8.50 -1.94
C SER A 20 -14.59 8.24 -0.53
N CYS A 21 -15.23 7.35 0.23
CA CYS A 21 -14.78 6.98 1.57
C CYS A 21 -14.08 5.62 1.54
N GLU A 22 -12.86 5.59 2.01
CA GLU A 22 -12.10 4.36 2.26
C GLU A 22 -12.07 4.02 3.74
N ARG A 23 -11.89 2.76 4.07
CA ARG A 23 -11.80 2.29 5.44
C ARG A 23 -10.51 1.53 5.66
N VAL A 24 -9.80 1.88 6.74
CA VAL A 24 -8.64 1.14 7.20
C VAL A 24 -9.08 -0.20 7.80
N ALA A 25 -8.57 -1.30 7.26
CA ALA A 25 -8.87 -2.64 7.77
C ALA A 25 -8.29 -2.88 9.18
N PRO A 26 -8.88 -3.79 9.97
CA PRO A 26 -8.28 -4.21 11.23
C PRO A 26 -6.85 -4.75 11.03
N ASN A 27 -5.95 -4.49 11.99
CA ASN A 27 -4.52 -4.83 11.93
C ASN A 27 -3.73 -4.19 10.77
N TYR A 28 -4.26 -3.12 10.19
CA TYR A 28 -3.54 -2.28 9.23
C TYR A 28 -3.28 -0.90 9.81
N ALA A 29 -2.15 -0.31 9.46
CA ALA A 29 -1.92 1.11 9.63
C ALA A 29 -2.39 1.83 8.36
N GLY A 30 -3.33 2.75 8.49
CA GLY A 30 -3.68 3.65 7.42
C GLY A 30 -2.71 4.82 7.40
N VAL A 31 -2.03 5.04 6.29
CA VAL A 31 -1.20 6.22 6.06
C VAL A 31 -1.91 7.08 5.02
N LEU A 32 -2.39 8.23 5.44
CA LEU A 32 -3.06 9.19 4.57
C LEU A 32 -2.05 10.21 4.06
N MET A 33 -1.92 10.27 2.74
CA MET A 33 -1.18 11.32 2.05
C MET A 33 -2.15 12.41 1.62
N GLU A 34 -1.84 13.66 1.91
CA GLU A 34 -2.58 14.84 1.48
C GLU A 34 -1.71 15.69 0.55
N ASN A 35 -2.35 16.55 -0.23
CA ASN A 35 -1.66 17.53 -1.09
C ASN A 35 -0.54 16.93 -1.97
N TYR A 36 -0.74 15.73 -2.50
CA TYR A 36 0.25 14.99 -3.31
C TYR A 36 1.60 14.75 -2.59
N GLY A 37 1.68 14.95 -1.27
CA GLY A 37 2.92 14.84 -0.51
C GLY A 37 3.96 15.94 -0.82
N LYS A 38 3.54 17.10 -1.29
CA LYS A 38 4.43 18.20 -1.71
C LYS A 38 5.29 18.77 -0.59
N GLN A 39 4.78 18.78 0.63
CA GLN A 39 5.50 19.28 1.82
C GLN A 39 6.34 18.18 2.51
N GLY A 40 6.47 17.02 1.90
CA GLY A 40 7.20 15.90 2.45
C GLY A 40 6.40 15.14 3.50
N LYS A 41 7.06 14.68 4.57
CA LYS A 41 6.42 13.87 5.63
C LYS A 41 5.28 14.57 6.37
N GLU A 42 5.23 15.88 6.37
CA GLU A 42 4.16 16.66 7.00
C GLU A 42 2.78 16.42 6.35
N ASP A 43 2.76 16.04 5.07
CA ASP A 43 1.55 15.68 4.35
C ASP A 43 1.09 14.23 4.59
N PHE A 44 1.82 13.47 5.41
CA PHE A 44 1.51 12.08 5.76
C PHE A 44 1.12 11.95 7.22
N LYS A 45 0.02 11.27 7.49
CA LYS A 45 -0.44 11.00 8.85
C LYS A 45 -0.99 9.58 9.00
N ILE A 46 -0.91 9.03 10.21
CA ILE A 46 -1.54 7.75 10.54
C ILE A 46 -3.01 8.01 10.88
N VAL A 47 -3.89 7.27 10.20
CA VAL A 47 -5.34 7.35 10.36
C VAL A 47 -5.94 5.98 10.63
N SER A 48 -7.14 5.94 11.19
CA SER A 48 -7.90 4.72 11.44
C SER A 48 -9.38 4.92 11.13
N GLY A 49 -10.11 3.81 10.92
CA GLY A 49 -11.53 3.85 10.62
C GLY A 49 -11.85 4.35 9.23
N LYS A 50 -12.95 5.07 9.09
CA LYS A 50 -13.35 5.66 7.81
C LYS A 50 -12.56 6.93 7.52
N VAL A 51 -12.06 7.04 6.31
CA VAL A 51 -11.27 8.18 5.84
C VAL A 51 -11.85 8.67 4.53
N SER A 52 -11.97 9.99 4.39
CA SER A 52 -12.40 10.62 3.15
C SER A 52 -11.20 10.86 2.24
N THR A 53 -11.28 10.37 1.01
CA THR A 53 -10.23 10.50 -0.03
C THR A 53 -10.72 11.26 -1.26
N TRP A 54 -11.79 12.06 -1.10
CA TRP A 54 -12.40 12.78 -2.22
C TRP A 54 -11.61 14.01 -2.69
N GLU A 55 -10.74 14.55 -1.82
CA GLU A 55 -9.89 15.69 -2.19
C GLU A 55 -8.79 15.27 -3.17
N LEU A 56 -8.53 16.13 -4.14
CA LEU A 56 -7.44 15.91 -5.09
C LEU A 56 -6.09 15.87 -4.37
N GLY A 57 -5.27 14.89 -4.71
CA GLY A 57 -3.98 14.69 -4.07
C GLY A 57 -4.01 13.95 -2.75
N THR A 58 -5.17 13.40 -2.38
CA THR A 58 -5.34 12.57 -1.20
C THR A 58 -5.35 11.09 -1.59
N GLU A 59 -4.54 10.30 -0.94
CA GLU A 59 -4.42 8.85 -1.16
C GLU A 59 -4.23 8.13 0.17
N LEU A 60 -4.91 7.00 0.32
CA LEU A 60 -4.79 6.14 1.49
C LEU A 60 -3.92 4.92 1.17
N PHE A 61 -2.85 4.75 1.93
CA PHE A 61 -2.02 3.57 1.90
C PHE A 61 -2.34 2.70 3.13
N GLN A 62 -2.65 1.44 2.91
CA GLN A 62 -2.88 0.48 3.98
C GLN A 62 -1.69 -0.44 4.14
N VAL A 63 -1.04 -0.37 5.29
CA VAL A 63 0.16 -1.15 5.61
C VAL A 63 -0.21 -2.20 6.63
N PRO A 64 -0.07 -3.51 6.34
CA PRO A 64 -0.36 -4.57 7.29
C PRO A 64 0.61 -4.54 8.47
N LEU A 65 0.07 -4.72 9.68
CA LEU A 65 0.83 -4.75 10.94
C LEU A 65 1.10 -6.17 11.44
N PHE A 66 0.68 -7.18 10.70
CA PHE A 66 0.91 -8.60 11.01
C PHE A 66 2.03 -9.17 10.13
N ASP A 67 2.51 -10.36 10.50
CA ASP A 67 3.57 -11.01 9.75
C ASP A 67 3.14 -11.31 8.31
N GLN A 68 3.90 -10.79 7.36
CA GLN A 68 3.75 -11.04 5.94
C GLN A 68 4.77 -12.07 5.49
N ARG A 69 4.38 -12.91 4.54
CA ARG A 69 5.29 -13.86 3.90
C ARG A 69 5.43 -13.51 2.43
N GLY A 70 6.66 -13.42 1.98
CA GLY A 70 7.00 -13.33 0.57
C GLY A 70 7.77 -14.57 0.12
N GLU A 71 7.66 -14.88 -1.15
CA GLU A 71 8.38 -15.96 -1.83
C GLU A 71 9.02 -15.38 -3.09
N PHE A 72 10.26 -15.74 -3.35
CA PHE A 72 10.92 -15.32 -4.58
C PHE A 72 10.19 -15.87 -5.81
N ALA A 73 9.90 -15.02 -6.77
CA ALA A 73 9.22 -15.38 -8.01
C ALA A 73 10.03 -16.41 -8.81
N GLU A 74 11.35 -16.30 -8.78
CA GLU A 74 12.26 -17.19 -9.48
C GLU A 74 13.16 -17.95 -8.51
N ALA A 75 13.53 -19.18 -8.92
CA ALA A 75 14.48 -19.98 -8.16
C ALA A 75 15.89 -19.36 -8.24
N VAL A 76 16.55 -19.29 -7.11
CA VAL A 76 17.93 -18.80 -6.97
C VAL A 76 18.88 -19.99 -7.05
N THR A 77 19.91 -19.87 -7.88
CA THR A 77 20.98 -20.86 -7.95
C THR A 77 22.02 -20.57 -6.87
N LEU A 78 22.20 -21.52 -5.97
CA LEU A 78 23.16 -21.45 -4.88
C LEU A 78 24.29 -22.44 -5.14
N LYS A 79 25.52 -22.04 -4.76
CA LYS A 79 26.69 -22.92 -4.82
C LYS A 79 27.09 -23.37 -3.42
N ALA A 80 27.21 -24.65 -3.23
CA ALA A 80 27.78 -25.22 -2.02
C ALA A 80 29.33 -25.13 -2.02
N ALA A 81 29.93 -25.37 -0.88
CA ALA A 81 31.40 -25.31 -0.73
C ALA A 81 32.16 -26.33 -1.59
N ASP A 82 31.49 -27.40 -2.03
CA ASP A 82 32.00 -28.43 -2.93
C ASP A 82 31.78 -28.15 -4.42
N ASN A 83 31.36 -26.91 -4.75
CA ASN A 83 30.96 -26.45 -6.09
C ASN A 83 29.68 -27.07 -6.65
N THR A 84 28.93 -27.83 -5.87
CA THR A 84 27.61 -28.34 -6.28
C THR A 84 26.62 -27.17 -6.37
N GLU A 85 25.91 -27.10 -7.49
CA GLU A 85 24.85 -26.11 -7.71
C GLU A 85 23.48 -26.70 -7.37
N PHE A 86 22.69 -25.96 -6.64
CA PHE A 86 21.29 -26.31 -6.38
C PHE A 86 20.40 -25.08 -6.54
N LYS A 87 19.15 -25.31 -6.92
CA LYS A 87 18.14 -24.27 -7.05
C LYS A 87 17.21 -24.32 -5.86
N ALA A 88 17.00 -23.17 -5.26
CA ALA A 88 16.08 -23.00 -4.14
C ALA A 88 15.20 -21.77 -4.35
N ARG A 89 13.97 -21.81 -3.86
CA ARG A 89 13.12 -20.63 -3.72
C ARG A 89 13.06 -20.24 -2.24
N PRO A 90 13.84 -19.26 -1.82
CA PRO A 90 13.76 -18.80 -0.45
C PRO A 90 12.41 -18.13 -0.17
N THR A 91 11.91 -18.35 1.02
CA THR A 91 10.77 -17.64 1.57
C THR A 91 11.27 -16.72 2.68
N TYR A 92 10.63 -15.61 2.84
CA TYR A 92 10.95 -14.66 3.90
C TYR A 92 9.67 -14.19 4.61
N SER A 93 9.81 -13.73 5.83
CA SER A 93 8.72 -13.08 6.54
C SER A 93 9.18 -11.71 7.04
N TYR A 94 8.26 -10.77 7.06
CA TYR A 94 8.51 -9.44 7.55
C TYR A 94 7.27 -8.86 8.24
N LYS A 95 7.50 -7.82 9.03
CA LYS A 95 6.45 -7.10 9.73
C LYS A 95 6.79 -5.62 9.77
N VAL A 96 5.81 -4.79 9.46
CA VAL A 96 5.96 -3.34 9.58
C VAL A 96 5.63 -2.90 10.98
N ILE A 97 6.48 -2.07 11.57
CA ILE A 97 6.24 -1.44 12.87
C ILE A 97 5.34 -0.23 12.68
N LYS A 98 4.25 -0.13 13.44
CA LYS A 98 3.23 0.93 13.29
C LYS A 98 3.83 2.33 13.28
N ASN A 99 4.77 2.62 14.17
CA ASN A 99 5.41 3.94 14.26
C ASN A 99 6.29 4.28 13.04
N ARG A 100 6.64 3.28 12.23
CA ARG A 100 7.48 3.43 11.03
C ARG A 100 6.69 3.32 9.73
N ALA A 101 5.37 3.14 9.82
CA ALA A 101 4.52 3.00 8.63
C ALA A 101 4.59 4.24 7.71
N ILE A 102 4.64 5.43 8.28
CA ILE A 102 4.81 6.68 7.51
C ILE A 102 6.14 6.67 6.76
N ASP A 103 7.23 6.28 7.40
CA ASP A 103 8.55 6.23 6.78
C ASP A 103 8.57 5.22 5.61
N VAL A 104 7.97 4.06 5.80
CA VAL A 104 7.86 3.03 4.76
C VAL A 104 7.13 3.56 3.53
N VAL A 105 5.98 4.20 3.72
CA VAL A 105 5.19 4.77 2.63
C VAL A 105 5.90 5.95 1.99
N PHE A 106 6.41 6.88 2.78
CA PHE A 106 7.06 8.09 2.29
C PHE A 106 8.31 7.79 1.44
N ASP A 107 9.16 6.89 1.93
CA ASP A 107 10.42 6.56 1.25
C ASP A 107 10.18 5.75 -0.04
N ASN A 108 9.06 5.03 -0.13
CA ASN A 108 8.78 4.09 -1.22
C ASN A 108 7.52 4.44 -2.05
N LYS A 109 6.89 5.59 -1.84
CA LYS A 109 5.64 5.97 -2.52
C LYS A 109 5.70 5.96 -4.05
N HIS A 110 6.88 6.06 -4.62
CA HIS A 110 7.13 6.08 -6.06
C HIS A 110 6.97 4.73 -6.76
N ILE A 111 6.96 3.63 -6.01
CA ILE A 111 6.93 2.26 -6.57
C ILE A 111 5.53 1.71 -6.79
N GLY A 112 4.51 2.27 -6.15
CA GLY A 112 3.15 1.79 -6.28
C GLY A 112 2.14 2.73 -5.64
N ARG A 113 0.87 2.49 -5.92
CA ARG A 113 -0.26 3.23 -5.35
C ARG A 113 -1.02 2.37 -4.35
N GLY A 114 -1.73 3.01 -3.46
CA GLY A 114 -2.67 2.50 -2.46
C GLY A 114 -2.77 0.98 -2.30
N SER A 115 -3.52 0.33 -3.16
CA SER A 115 -3.77 -1.12 -3.11
C SER A 115 -2.56 -1.98 -3.51
N ASP A 116 -1.72 -1.48 -4.41
CA ASP A 116 -0.62 -2.25 -5.00
C ASP A 116 0.74 -1.95 -4.34
N PHE A 117 0.74 -1.02 -3.38
CA PHE A 117 1.95 -0.55 -2.72
C PHE A 117 2.75 -1.69 -2.05
N MET A 118 2.09 -2.57 -1.32
CA MET A 118 2.77 -3.64 -0.59
C MET A 118 3.37 -4.70 -1.50
N SER A 119 2.67 -5.12 -2.54
CA SER A 119 3.23 -6.05 -3.52
C SER A 119 4.40 -5.44 -4.29
N SER A 120 4.30 -4.18 -4.66
CA SER A 120 5.40 -3.45 -5.29
C SER A 120 6.60 -3.27 -4.37
N LEU A 121 6.37 -3.10 -3.06
CA LEU A 121 7.43 -3.04 -2.05
C LEU A 121 8.18 -4.37 -1.94
N GLU A 122 7.45 -5.50 -1.94
CA GLU A 122 8.04 -6.83 -1.93
C GLU A 122 8.95 -7.05 -3.14
N ASP A 123 8.43 -6.81 -4.33
CA ASP A 123 9.14 -7.10 -5.58
C ASP A 123 10.34 -6.16 -5.82
N ASN A 124 10.23 -4.89 -5.48
CA ASN A 124 11.23 -3.89 -5.85
C ASN A 124 12.23 -3.56 -4.73
N ILE A 125 11.88 -3.79 -3.48
CA ILE A 125 12.70 -3.39 -2.34
C ILE A 125 13.16 -4.59 -1.50
N LEU A 126 12.23 -5.47 -1.09
CA LEU A 126 12.56 -6.55 -0.17
C LEU A 126 13.33 -7.67 -0.84
N GLU A 127 12.86 -8.19 -1.96
CA GLU A 127 13.55 -9.26 -2.67
C GLU A 127 14.99 -8.90 -3.08
N PRO A 128 15.25 -7.74 -3.73
CA PRO A 128 16.63 -7.36 -4.07
C PRO A 128 17.55 -7.20 -2.87
N ARG A 129 17.04 -6.75 -1.72
CA ARG A 129 17.85 -6.59 -0.50
C ARG A 129 18.18 -7.90 0.19
N ILE A 130 17.28 -8.87 0.13
CA ILE A 130 17.51 -10.21 0.69
C ILE A 130 18.57 -10.95 -0.11
N MET A 131 18.68 -10.69 -1.42
CA MET A 131 19.66 -11.31 -2.32
C MET A 131 21.11 -10.83 -2.12
N ILE A 132 21.32 -9.72 -1.42
CA ILE A 132 22.64 -9.21 -1.07
C ILE A 132 23.19 -9.96 0.17
#